data_2881cd59c2b5f96e4e2a7ca1aa8e5051
#
_entry.id   2881cd59c2b5f96e4e2a7ca1aa8e5051
#
_cell.length_a   1.000
_cell.length_b   1.000
_cell.length_c   1.000
_cell.angle_alpha   90.00
_cell.angle_beta   90.00
_cell.angle_gamma   90.00
#
_symmetry.space_group_name_H-M   'P 1'
#
loop_
_entity.id
_entity.type
_entity.pdbx_description
1 polymer ?
#
loop_
_entity_poly.entity_id
_entity_poly.type
_entity_poly.pdbx_seq_one_letter_code
_entity_poly.pdbx_strand_id
1 'polypeptide(L)'
;MTHPWDQIAALSDTHGYMSGVDRMSERVKATGEIFTPTKLVIEMMQKLLDQDPDVFAPGKTVLDPACGDGQLLVPVKWFKVLVYGMTEADAVADLYGVDIMRDNVDLCKARLGGGNIVMGNTLDPLTRLEEQTDGEAKLMRDWFSDQASLEDFFG
;
A
#
# COMPACT_ATOMS: atom_id res chain seq x y z
N MET A 1 -25.26 7.53 14.08
CA MET A 1 -24.53 6.76 13.04
C MET A 1 -23.16 7.37 12.83
N THR A 2 -22.13 6.54 12.92
CA THR A 2 -20.76 7.00 12.65
C THR A 2 -20.57 7.14 11.14
N HIS A 3 -19.99 8.25 10.71
CA HIS A 3 -19.70 8.46 9.30
C HIS A 3 -18.69 7.40 8.79
N PRO A 4 -18.84 6.85 7.56
CA PRO A 4 -17.93 5.83 7.05
C PRO A 4 -16.45 6.18 7.15
N TRP A 5 -16.09 7.44 6.95
CA TRP A 5 -14.70 7.89 7.09
C TRP A 5 -14.16 7.76 8.51
N ASP A 6 -15.01 8.00 9.52
CA ASP A 6 -14.61 7.82 10.93
C ASP A 6 -14.38 6.33 11.24
N GLN A 7 -15.20 5.45 10.69
CA GLN A 7 -15.02 4.01 10.83
C GLN A 7 -13.75 3.53 10.12
N ILE A 8 -13.49 4.05 8.92
CA ILE A 8 -12.28 3.73 8.16
C ILE A 8 -11.04 4.15 8.94
N ALA A 9 -11.04 5.38 9.51
CA ALA A 9 -9.93 5.86 10.32
C ALA A 9 -9.69 4.97 11.54
N ALA A 10 -10.75 4.63 12.29
CA ALA A 10 -10.65 3.79 13.48
C ALA A 10 -10.10 2.38 13.15
N LEU A 11 -10.60 1.76 12.10
CA LEU A 11 -10.13 0.43 11.67
C LEU A 11 -8.71 0.47 11.14
N SER A 12 -8.32 1.55 10.46
CA SER A 12 -6.96 1.70 9.92
C SER A 12 -5.92 1.86 11.01
N ASP A 13 -6.27 2.44 12.15
CA ASP A 13 -5.36 2.67 13.27
C ASP A 13 -5.27 1.46 14.22
N THR A 14 -5.96 0.36 13.92
CA THR A 14 -5.79 -0.91 14.67
C THR A 14 -4.60 -1.69 14.14
N HIS A 15 -4.17 -2.72 14.88
CA HIS A 15 -3.13 -3.69 14.48
C HIS A 15 -1.74 -3.10 14.17
N GLY A 16 -1.00 -2.83 15.21
CA GLY A 16 0.44 -2.58 15.06
C GLY A 16 0.84 -1.18 14.65
N TYR A 17 -0.14 -0.29 14.41
CA TYR A 17 0.18 1.11 14.09
C TYR A 17 0.96 1.76 15.24
N MET A 18 0.58 1.47 16.49
CA MET A 18 1.28 2.02 17.66
C MET A 18 2.71 1.48 17.77
N SER A 19 2.96 0.21 17.49
CA SER A 19 4.32 -0.31 17.41
C SER A 19 5.09 0.27 16.22
N GLY A 20 4.40 0.68 15.18
CA GLY A 20 4.96 1.45 14.07
C GLY A 20 5.41 2.84 14.46
N VAL A 21 4.75 3.49 15.43
CA VAL A 21 5.13 4.83 15.91
C VAL A 21 6.51 4.81 16.58
N ASP A 22 6.78 3.87 17.48
CA ASP A 22 8.10 3.74 18.12
C ASP A 22 9.18 3.41 17.08
N ARG A 23 8.91 2.47 16.21
CA ARG A 23 9.79 2.10 15.11
C ARG A 23 10.02 3.28 14.15
N MET A 24 8.98 4.10 13.92
CA MET A 24 9.06 5.28 13.06
C MET A 24 10.09 6.29 13.57
N SER A 25 10.14 6.57 14.87
CA SER A 25 11.09 7.52 15.45
C SER A 25 12.54 7.11 15.20
N GLU A 26 12.87 5.84 15.42
CA GLU A 26 14.21 5.31 15.18
C GLU A 26 14.54 5.27 13.68
N ARG A 27 13.57 4.87 12.87
CA ARG A 27 13.77 4.74 11.42
C ARG A 27 13.94 6.10 10.75
N VAL A 28 13.19 7.12 11.13
CA VAL A 28 13.36 8.48 10.63
C VAL A 28 14.77 8.99 10.91
N LYS A 29 15.32 8.70 12.10
CA LYS A 29 16.68 9.07 12.44
C LYS A 29 17.73 8.33 11.60
N ALA A 30 17.48 7.06 11.27
CA ALA A 30 18.43 6.21 10.57
C ALA A 30 18.35 6.33 9.04
N THR A 31 17.16 6.44 8.48
CA THR A 31 16.90 6.33 7.04
C THR A 31 16.20 7.53 6.43
N GLY A 32 15.66 8.45 7.25
CA GLY A 32 14.88 9.58 6.77
C GLY A 32 13.46 9.21 6.33
N GLU A 33 12.99 7.99 6.60
CA GLU A 33 11.62 7.60 6.25
C GLU A 33 10.60 8.45 7.00
N ILE A 34 9.53 8.84 6.29
CA ILE A 34 8.39 9.58 6.85
C ILE A 34 7.12 8.79 6.57
N PHE A 35 6.37 8.50 7.65
CA PHE A 35 5.11 7.77 7.56
C PHE A 35 3.93 8.74 7.47
N THR A 36 3.01 8.49 6.53
CA THR A 36 1.87 9.37 6.28
C THR A 36 0.77 9.12 7.31
N PRO A 37 0.29 10.16 8.01
CA PRO A 37 -0.82 10.00 8.96
C PRO A 37 -2.12 9.57 8.27
N THR A 38 -2.93 8.77 8.95
CA THR A 38 -4.21 8.27 8.43
C THR A 38 -5.14 9.40 7.99
N LYS A 39 -5.21 10.49 8.75
CA LYS A 39 -6.04 11.66 8.40
C LYS A 39 -5.67 12.21 7.02
N LEU A 40 -4.38 12.33 6.73
CA LEU A 40 -3.91 12.83 5.43
C LEU A 40 -4.23 11.86 4.31
N VAL A 41 -4.11 10.54 4.57
CA VAL A 41 -4.48 9.52 3.59
C VAL A 41 -5.96 9.63 3.22
N ILE A 42 -6.83 9.82 4.22
CA ILE A 42 -8.27 9.99 3.98
C ILE A 42 -8.55 11.24 3.13
N GLU A 43 -7.87 12.35 3.40
CA GLU A 43 -7.99 13.56 2.58
C GLU A 43 -7.56 13.30 1.13
N MET A 44 -6.48 12.55 0.92
CA MET A 44 -6.02 12.15 -0.41
C MET A 44 -7.06 11.27 -1.11
N MET A 45 -7.64 10.30 -0.41
CA MET A 45 -8.69 9.43 -0.95
C MET A 45 -9.93 10.23 -1.38
N GLN A 46 -10.35 11.18 -0.56
CA GLN A 46 -11.49 12.05 -0.87
C GLN A 46 -11.24 12.86 -2.14
N LYS A 47 -10.04 13.38 -2.32
CA LYS A 47 -9.65 14.10 -3.55
C LYS A 47 -9.64 13.19 -4.78
N LEU A 48 -9.16 11.96 -4.64
CA LEU A 48 -9.18 11.00 -5.74
C LEU A 48 -10.61 10.65 -6.13
N LEU A 49 -11.50 10.46 -5.15
CA LEU A 49 -12.92 10.17 -5.38
C LEU A 49 -13.66 11.35 -6.03
N ASP A 50 -13.26 12.59 -5.75
CA ASP A 50 -13.80 13.76 -6.43
C ASP A 50 -13.46 13.76 -7.93
N GLN A 51 -12.29 13.28 -8.30
CA GLN A 51 -11.86 13.18 -9.69
C GLN A 51 -12.45 11.96 -10.41
N ASP A 52 -12.52 10.83 -9.71
CA ASP A 52 -13.06 9.57 -10.22
C ASP A 52 -13.83 8.85 -9.11
N PRO A 53 -15.16 8.98 -9.08
CA PRO A 53 -15.98 8.33 -8.03
C PRO A 53 -15.83 6.81 -7.97
N ASP A 54 -15.39 6.17 -9.06
CA ASP A 54 -15.23 4.71 -9.14
C ASP A 54 -13.79 4.25 -8.94
N VAL A 55 -12.88 5.13 -8.51
CA VAL A 55 -11.45 4.80 -8.39
C VAL A 55 -11.19 3.60 -7.47
N PHE A 56 -12.01 3.42 -6.44
CA PHE A 56 -11.90 2.30 -5.48
C PHE A 56 -13.01 1.26 -5.62
N ALA A 57 -13.74 1.25 -6.72
CA ALA A 57 -14.83 0.29 -6.94
C ALA A 57 -14.29 -1.16 -6.98
N PRO A 58 -15.16 -2.16 -6.77
CA PRO A 58 -14.76 -3.56 -6.88
C PRO A 58 -14.07 -3.87 -8.21
N GLY A 59 -12.93 -4.57 -8.14
CA GLY A 59 -12.12 -4.89 -9.32
C GLY A 59 -11.18 -3.78 -9.78
N LYS A 60 -11.30 -2.58 -9.23
CA LYS A 60 -10.33 -1.50 -9.50
C LYS A 60 -9.10 -1.70 -8.64
N THR A 61 -7.99 -1.94 -9.28
CA THR A 61 -6.72 -2.19 -8.59
C THR A 61 -6.04 -0.90 -8.15
N VAL A 62 -5.38 -0.97 -7.02
CA VAL A 62 -4.59 0.15 -6.46
C VAL A 62 -3.18 -0.34 -6.21
N LEU A 63 -2.20 0.36 -6.76
CA LEU A 63 -0.79 0.09 -6.51
C LEU A 63 -0.19 1.25 -5.73
N ASP A 64 0.40 0.94 -4.58
CA ASP A 64 1.26 1.88 -3.86
C ASP A 64 2.73 1.45 -4.07
N PRO A 65 3.51 2.19 -4.87
CA PRO A 65 4.88 1.81 -5.20
C PRO A 65 5.89 2.01 -4.07
N ALA A 66 5.47 2.63 -2.98
CA ALA A 66 6.26 2.84 -1.77
C ALA A 66 5.35 2.69 -0.56
N CYS A 67 4.82 1.48 -0.39
CA CYS A 67 3.66 1.25 0.49
C CYS A 67 3.97 1.38 1.99
N GLY A 68 5.23 1.35 2.39
CA GLY A 68 5.58 1.37 3.81
C GLY A 68 4.89 0.23 4.54
N ASP A 69 4.31 0.55 5.68
CA ASP A 69 3.55 -0.41 6.48
C ASP A 69 2.05 -0.47 6.12
N GLY A 70 1.64 0.16 5.00
CA GLY A 70 0.28 0.10 4.50
C GLY A 70 -0.60 1.31 4.80
N GLN A 71 -0.02 2.48 5.07
CA GLN A 71 -0.78 3.67 5.45
C GLN A 71 -1.81 4.12 4.40
N LEU A 72 -1.55 3.92 3.10
CA LEU A 72 -2.52 4.17 2.05
C LEU A 72 -3.43 2.95 1.82
N LEU A 73 -2.85 1.76 1.74
CA LEU A 73 -3.59 0.56 1.33
C LEU A 73 -4.61 0.10 2.38
N VAL A 74 -4.32 0.27 3.67
CA VAL A 74 -5.24 -0.14 4.75
C VAL A 74 -6.54 0.67 4.72
N PRO A 75 -6.53 2.01 4.64
CA PRO A 75 -7.77 2.77 4.47
C PRO A 75 -8.53 2.43 3.17
N VAL A 76 -7.84 2.17 2.07
CA VAL A 76 -8.48 1.74 0.82
C VAL A 76 -9.20 0.40 0.99
N LYS A 77 -8.57 -0.57 1.66
CA LYS A 77 -9.23 -1.85 2.00
C LYS A 77 -10.56 -1.60 2.72
N TRP A 78 -10.53 -0.81 3.79
CA TRP A 78 -11.74 -0.58 4.59
C TRP A 78 -12.79 0.22 3.84
N PHE A 79 -12.39 1.12 2.96
CA PHE A 79 -13.33 1.79 2.06
C PHE A 79 -14.06 0.78 1.18
N LYS A 80 -13.34 -0.13 0.55
CA LYS A 80 -13.94 -1.19 -0.29
C LYS A 80 -14.89 -2.08 0.51
N VAL A 81 -14.53 -2.44 1.71
CA VAL A 81 -15.36 -3.28 2.59
C VAL A 81 -16.61 -2.53 3.06
N LEU A 82 -16.45 -1.32 3.58
CA LEU A 82 -17.55 -0.59 4.21
C LEU A 82 -18.49 0.08 3.21
N VAL A 83 -17.95 0.62 2.12
CA VAL A 83 -18.75 1.37 1.14
C VAL A 83 -19.34 0.44 0.08
N TYR A 84 -18.56 -0.51 -0.43
CA TYR A 84 -19.02 -1.42 -1.48
C TYR A 84 -19.51 -2.77 -0.97
N GLY A 85 -19.37 -3.05 0.33
CA GLY A 85 -19.78 -4.33 0.90
C GLY A 85 -18.94 -5.52 0.48
N MET A 86 -17.69 -5.27 0.06
CA MET A 86 -16.78 -6.34 -0.33
C MET A 86 -16.34 -7.16 0.89
N THR A 87 -16.03 -8.43 0.68
CA THR A 87 -15.32 -9.21 1.70
C THR A 87 -13.90 -8.65 1.85
N GLU A 88 -13.29 -8.87 3.00
CA GLU A 88 -11.89 -8.47 3.19
C GLU A 88 -10.97 -9.15 2.17
N ALA A 89 -11.18 -10.43 1.90
CA ALA A 89 -10.39 -11.18 0.93
C ALA A 89 -10.48 -10.58 -0.48
N ASP A 90 -11.68 -10.22 -0.93
CA ASP A 90 -11.87 -9.60 -2.24
C ASP A 90 -11.29 -8.19 -2.30
N ALA A 91 -11.42 -7.43 -1.21
CA ALA A 91 -10.86 -6.07 -1.13
C ALA A 91 -9.33 -6.09 -1.27
N VAL A 92 -8.64 -6.95 -0.51
CA VAL A 92 -7.17 -7.00 -0.56
C VAL A 92 -6.65 -7.60 -1.87
N ALA A 93 -7.45 -8.41 -2.57
CA ALA A 93 -7.08 -8.92 -3.89
C ALA A 93 -6.89 -7.80 -4.93
N ASP A 94 -7.52 -6.65 -4.73
CA ASP A 94 -7.37 -5.47 -5.58
C ASP A 94 -6.15 -4.61 -5.22
N LEU A 95 -5.46 -4.91 -4.13
CA LEU A 95 -4.41 -4.05 -3.58
C LEU A 95 -3.02 -4.61 -3.85
N TYR A 96 -2.14 -3.74 -4.33
CA TYR A 96 -0.75 -4.03 -4.68
C TYR A 96 0.16 -3.03 -4.00
N GLY A 97 1.25 -3.50 -3.44
CA GLY A 97 2.21 -2.63 -2.78
C GLY A 97 3.64 -3.12 -2.95
N VAL A 98 4.56 -2.18 -3.01
CA VAL A 98 6.00 -2.45 -3.07
C VAL A 98 6.68 -1.59 -2.02
N ASP A 99 7.61 -2.17 -1.28
CA ASP A 99 8.50 -1.42 -0.40
C ASP A 99 9.89 -2.03 -0.40
N ILE A 100 10.89 -1.20 -0.19
CA ILE A 100 12.28 -1.62 -0.21
C ILE A 100 12.72 -2.30 1.11
N MET A 101 11.92 -2.14 2.17
CA MET A 101 12.25 -2.65 3.51
C MET A 101 11.44 -3.89 3.85
N ARG A 102 12.14 -4.97 4.21
CA ARG A 102 11.51 -6.26 4.56
C ARG A 102 10.45 -6.14 5.66
N ASP A 103 10.77 -5.41 6.72
CA ASP A 103 9.86 -5.27 7.87
C ASP A 103 8.59 -4.48 7.51
N ASN A 104 8.68 -3.49 6.62
CA ASN A 104 7.51 -2.76 6.13
C ASN A 104 6.59 -3.68 5.34
N VAL A 105 7.13 -4.49 4.45
CA VAL A 105 6.36 -5.45 3.66
C VAL A 105 5.61 -6.43 4.58
N ASP A 106 6.30 -6.99 5.56
CA ASP A 106 5.73 -7.96 6.48
C ASP A 106 4.62 -7.34 7.33
N LEU A 107 4.84 -6.13 7.84
CA LEU A 107 3.81 -5.41 8.61
C LEU A 107 2.63 -5.00 7.75
N CYS A 108 2.85 -4.55 6.53
CA CYS A 108 1.79 -4.20 5.58
C CYS A 108 0.89 -5.42 5.32
N LYS A 109 1.48 -6.58 5.04
CA LYS A 109 0.73 -7.83 4.87
C LYS A 109 -0.09 -8.18 6.11
N ALA A 110 0.51 -8.05 7.29
CA ALA A 110 -0.18 -8.35 8.55
C ALA A 110 -1.37 -7.40 8.79
N ARG A 111 -1.19 -6.12 8.55
CA ARG A 111 -2.25 -5.12 8.72
C ARG A 111 -3.39 -5.32 7.71
N LEU A 112 -3.06 -5.67 6.48
CA LEU A 112 -4.07 -5.93 5.44
C LEU A 112 -4.77 -7.27 5.63
N GLY A 113 -4.09 -8.25 6.24
CA GLY A 113 -4.57 -9.62 6.28
C GLY A 113 -4.46 -10.33 4.93
N GLY A 114 -3.53 -9.90 4.09
CA GLY A 114 -3.30 -10.44 2.75
C GLY A 114 -2.85 -9.36 1.77
N GLY A 115 -3.26 -9.47 0.52
CA GLY A 115 -2.91 -8.52 -0.53
C GLY A 115 -1.65 -8.93 -1.30
N ASN A 116 -1.36 -8.17 -2.34
CA ASN A 116 -0.23 -8.43 -3.24
C ASN A 116 0.92 -7.47 -2.88
N ILE A 117 1.61 -7.79 -1.78
CA ILE A 117 2.65 -6.93 -1.23
C ILE A 117 4.00 -7.62 -1.37
N VAL A 118 4.95 -6.93 -1.99
CA VAL A 118 6.26 -7.48 -2.28
C VAL A 118 7.38 -6.53 -1.88
N MET A 119 8.52 -7.11 -1.53
CA MET A 119 9.75 -6.36 -1.35
C MET A 119 10.39 -6.11 -2.72
N GLY A 120 10.72 -4.86 -2.99
CA GLY A 120 11.36 -4.49 -4.26
C GLY A 120 11.76 -3.03 -4.27
N ASN A 121 12.51 -2.66 -5.30
CA ASN A 121 12.87 -1.27 -5.57
C ASN A 121 12.10 -0.80 -6.82
N THR A 122 11.06 0.00 -6.61
CA THR A 122 10.22 0.49 -7.72
C THR A 122 11.01 1.35 -8.72
N LEU A 123 12.01 2.06 -8.25
CA LEU A 123 12.86 2.90 -9.12
C LEU A 123 13.80 2.08 -9.99
N ASP A 124 14.09 0.83 -9.59
CA ASP A 124 14.92 -0.11 -10.35
C ASP A 124 14.39 -1.53 -10.12
N PRO A 125 13.24 -1.88 -10.76
CA PRO A 125 12.50 -3.10 -10.43
C PRO A 125 13.24 -4.41 -10.67
N LEU A 126 14.23 -4.42 -11.55
CA LEU A 126 15.00 -5.61 -11.90
C LEU A 126 16.18 -5.85 -10.96
N THR A 127 16.56 -4.86 -10.14
CA THR A 127 17.62 -5.02 -9.16
C THR A 127 17.19 -5.97 -8.04
N ARG A 128 17.98 -7.01 -7.80
CA ARG A 128 17.77 -7.96 -6.73
C ARG A 128 18.18 -7.36 -5.39
N LEU A 129 17.26 -7.31 -4.44
CA LEU A 129 17.56 -6.89 -3.06
C LEU A 129 17.99 -8.09 -2.22
N GLU A 130 18.86 -7.86 -1.23
CA GLU A 130 19.45 -8.92 -0.41
C GLU A 130 18.38 -9.78 0.30
N GLU A 131 17.39 -9.14 0.91
CA GLU A 131 16.34 -9.84 1.64
C GLU A 131 15.12 -10.20 0.80
N GLN A 132 15.15 -9.93 -0.49
CA GLN A 132 14.05 -10.21 -1.41
C GLN A 132 13.99 -11.71 -1.72
N THR A 133 12.78 -12.29 -1.70
CA THR A 133 12.58 -13.68 -2.12
C THR A 133 12.59 -13.81 -3.64
N ASP A 134 12.80 -15.04 -4.14
CA ASP A 134 12.73 -15.34 -5.58
C ASP A 134 11.34 -15.04 -6.14
N GLY A 135 10.29 -15.36 -5.38
CA GLY A 135 8.92 -15.06 -5.77
C GLY A 135 8.65 -13.57 -5.89
N GLU A 136 9.16 -12.76 -4.96
CA GLU A 136 9.05 -11.31 -5.01
C GLU A 136 9.82 -10.72 -6.20
N ALA A 137 11.00 -11.21 -6.46
CA ALA A 137 11.78 -10.79 -7.63
C ALA A 137 11.04 -11.10 -8.95
N LYS A 138 10.39 -12.27 -9.02
CA LYS A 138 9.57 -12.63 -10.18
C LYS A 138 8.37 -11.71 -10.34
N LEU A 139 7.65 -11.42 -9.26
CA LEU A 139 6.49 -10.50 -9.30
C LEU A 139 6.91 -9.10 -9.70
N MET A 140 8.06 -8.61 -9.23
CA MET A 140 8.59 -7.31 -9.66
C MET A 140 8.82 -7.28 -11.17
N ARG A 141 9.41 -8.34 -11.74
CA ARG A 141 9.59 -8.44 -13.21
C ARG A 141 8.24 -8.45 -13.92
N ASP A 142 7.28 -9.23 -13.41
CA ASP A 142 5.97 -9.36 -14.03
C ASP A 142 5.18 -8.03 -13.99
N TRP A 143 5.21 -7.34 -12.85
CA TRP A 143 4.46 -6.08 -12.68
C TRP A 143 5.06 -4.91 -13.45
N PHE A 144 6.37 -4.91 -13.62
CA PHE A 144 7.10 -3.80 -14.26
C PHE A 144 7.77 -4.20 -15.58
N SER A 145 7.28 -5.26 -16.23
CA SER A 145 7.85 -5.80 -17.48
C SER A 145 7.85 -4.79 -18.63
N ASP A 146 6.89 -3.86 -18.64
CA ASP A 146 6.75 -2.86 -19.71
C ASP A 146 7.56 -1.58 -19.44
N GLN A 147 8.35 -1.53 -18.37
CA GLN A 147 9.13 -0.34 -18.03
C GLN A 147 10.14 0.03 -19.11
N ALA A 148 10.74 -0.96 -19.77
CA ALA A 148 11.65 -0.73 -20.88
C ALA A 148 10.95 0.02 -22.03
N SER A 149 9.70 -0.33 -22.31
CA SER A 149 8.91 0.36 -23.35
C SER A 149 8.56 1.79 -22.96
N LEU A 150 8.41 2.09 -21.67
CA LEU A 150 8.23 3.46 -21.19
C LEU A 150 9.50 4.28 -21.34
N GLU A 151 10.66 3.72 -21.05
CA GLU A 151 11.95 4.37 -21.27
C GLU A 151 12.18 4.66 -22.74
N ASP A 152 11.86 3.72 -23.62
CA ASP A 152 11.94 3.89 -25.06
C ASP A 152 10.98 4.98 -25.55
N PHE A 153 9.83 5.13 -24.91
CA PHE A 153 8.83 6.15 -25.26
C PHE A 153 9.26 7.56 -24.83
N PHE A 154 9.89 7.70 -23.66
CA PHE A 154 10.33 8.99 -23.12
C PHE A 154 11.81 9.30 -23.39
N GLY A 155 12.55 8.33 -23.82
CA GLY A 155 13.96 8.48 -24.15
C GLY A 155 14.18 9.13 -25.51
#